data_7a5f4f0514d5eb4a2b331e173a78a234
#
_entry.id   7a5f4f0514d5eb4a2b331e173a78a234
#
_cell.length_a   1.000
_cell.length_b   1.000
_cell.length_c   1.000
_cell.angle_alpha   90.00
_cell.angle_beta   90.00
_cell.angle_gamma   90.00
#
_symmetry.space_group_name_H-M   'P 1'
#
loop_
_entity.id
_entity.type
_entity.pdbx_description
1 polymer ?
#
loop_
_entity_poly.entity_id
_entity_poly.type
_entity_poly.pdbx_seq_one_letter_code
_entity_poly.pdbx_strand_id
1 'polypeptide(L)'
;MPPITRETLQRLQEHHKKINGGIFISHNPGFAFQRPDDAAYHIGRTMFETDRLPVNWVENCNQMDEIWVPSWFNAKSFARAGVERSKLKVIPGSVDSGLFDPENTQLFPLPNPAGYNFLSVFEWSSRKGWDVLLAAYLREFSADDDVCLYLRTHLFGHPVQDASEILRHKIEEYAKTLKLGRKDLPRIELLTEQLPM
;
A
#
# COMPACT_ATOMS: atom_id res chain seq x y z
N MET A 1 -10.06 -17.04 -11.60
CA MET A 1 -9.14 -16.91 -12.76
C MET A 1 -7.89 -17.72 -12.47
N PRO A 2 -7.32 -18.48 -13.43
CA PRO A 2 -6.04 -19.13 -13.20
C PRO A 2 -4.96 -18.06 -12.97
N PRO A 3 -3.95 -18.33 -12.13
CA PRO A 3 -2.88 -17.39 -11.87
C PRO A 3 -2.12 -17.07 -13.17
N ILE A 4 -1.80 -15.80 -13.37
CA ILE A 4 -1.00 -15.37 -14.53
C ILE A 4 0.38 -15.99 -14.39
N THR A 5 0.74 -16.89 -15.30
CA THR A 5 2.04 -17.56 -15.29
C THR A 5 3.15 -16.62 -15.79
N ARG A 6 4.39 -16.91 -15.41
CA ARG A 6 5.58 -16.18 -15.88
C ARG A 6 5.67 -16.18 -17.43
N GLU A 7 5.24 -17.27 -18.05
CA GLU A 7 5.18 -17.44 -19.51
C GLU A 7 4.12 -16.51 -20.14
N THR A 8 2.96 -16.36 -19.50
CA THR A 8 1.93 -15.41 -19.93
C THR A 8 2.42 -13.97 -19.86
N LEU A 9 3.14 -13.59 -18.79
CA LEU A 9 3.74 -12.27 -18.64
C LEU A 9 4.81 -12.03 -19.73
N GLN A 10 5.63 -13.03 -20.00
CA GLN A 10 6.67 -12.95 -21.03
C GLN A 10 6.09 -12.80 -22.44
N ARG A 11 5.03 -13.55 -22.77
CA ARG A 11 4.26 -13.38 -24.03
C ARG A 11 3.64 -11.99 -24.14
N LEU A 12 3.07 -11.45 -23.06
CA LEU A 12 2.52 -10.10 -23.04
C LEU A 12 3.60 -9.05 -23.27
N GLN A 13 4.79 -9.21 -22.70
CA GLN A 13 5.94 -8.33 -22.93
C GLN A 13 6.48 -8.40 -24.36
N GLU A 14 6.46 -9.57 -25.00
CA GLU A 14 6.89 -9.75 -26.39
C GLU A 14 5.91 -9.16 -27.42
N HIS A 15 4.62 -9.05 -27.07
CA HIS A 15 3.57 -8.44 -27.91
C HIS A 15 3.58 -6.90 -27.89
N HIS A 16 4.41 -6.27 -27.05
CA HIS A 16 4.52 -4.81 -26.97
C HIS A 16 5.13 -4.11 -28.20
N LYS A 17 5.34 -4.81 -29.30
CA LYS A 17 6.14 -4.26 -30.41
C LYS A 17 5.43 -3.24 -31.29
N LYS A 18 4.09 -3.15 -31.33
CA LYS A 18 3.33 -2.05 -31.98
C LYS A 18 1.88 -2.03 -31.48
N ILE A 19 1.44 -0.93 -30.91
CA ILE A 19 0.06 -0.74 -30.43
C ILE A 19 -0.89 -0.49 -31.62
N ASN A 20 -0.37 0.04 -32.71
CA ASN A 20 -1.00 0.19 -34.02
C ASN A 20 -2.45 0.70 -33.96
N GLY A 21 -2.66 1.89 -33.38
CA GLY A 21 -3.98 2.52 -33.28
C GLY A 21 -4.86 2.04 -32.12
N GLY A 22 -4.31 1.28 -31.16
CA GLY A 22 -5.01 0.81 -29.98
C GLY A 22 -5.08 1.83 -28.83
N ILE A 23 -5.67 1.40 -27.71
CA ILE A 23 -5.69 2.15 -26.45
C ILE A 23 -4.48 1.77 -25.61
N PHE A 24 -3.72 2.77 -25.15
CA PHE A 24 -2.60 2.56 -24.26
C PHE A 24 -2.95 3.04 -22.83
N ILE A 25 -2.76 2.18 -21.84
CA ILE A 25 -2.99 2.50 -20.42
C ILE A 25 -1.65 2.55 -19.72
N SER A 26 -1.24 3.74 -19.29
CA SER A 26 -0.06 3.96 -18.44
C SER A 26 -0.46 3.92 -16.97
N HIS A 27 -0.13 2.82 -16.28
CA HIS A 27 -0.40 2.69 -14.84
C HIS A 27 0.87 3.01 -14.04
N ASN A 28 1.10 4.29 -13.82
CA ASN A 28 2.30 4.84 -13.20
C ASN A 28 1.98 6.09 -12.35
N PRO A 29 2.90 6.57 -11.50
CA PRO A 29 2.83 7.93 -10.99
C PRO A 29 2.73 8.95 -12.14
N GLY A 30 1.98 10.04 -11.97
CA GLY A 30 1.70 10.99 -13.05
C GLY A 30 2.94 11.58 -13.73
N PHE A 31 4.06 11.72 -13.00
CA PHE A 31 5.32 12.17 -13.60
C PHE A 31 5.96 11.17 -14.58
N ALA A 32 5.54 9.90 -14.54
CA ALA A 32 6.10 8.82 -15.34
C ALA A 32 5.11 8.27 -16.39
N PHE A 33 4.05 9.02 -16.70
CA PHE A 33 3.14 8.62 -17.76
C PHE A 33 3.86 8.54 -19.10
N GLN A 34 3.56 7.47 -19.82
CA GLN A 34 4.06 7.23 -21.16
C GLN A 34 2.95 7.47 -22.17
N ARG A 35 3.33 8.03 -23.33
CA ARG A 35 2.42 8.33 -24.43
C ARG A 35 3.05 7.91 -25.77
N PRO A 36 3.03 6.61 -26.09
CA PRO A 36 3.57 6.12 -27.36
C PRO A 36 2.79 6.66 -28.55
N ASP A 37 3.51 7.10 -29.59
CA ASP A 37 2.94 7.76 -30.77
C ASP A 37 2.05 6.84 -31.62
N ASP A 38 2.22 5.53 -31.50
CA ASP A 38 1.47 4.52 -32.24
C ASP A 38 0.14 4.13 -31.57
N ALA A 39 -0.19 4.69 -30.41
CA ALA A 39 -1.49 4.54 -29.77
C ALA A 39 -2.46 5.63 -30.25
N ALA A 40 -3.71 5.25 -30.49
CA ALA A 40 -4.77 6.20 -30.85
C ALA A 40 -5.39 6.91 -29.63
N TYR A 41 -5.28 6.31 -28.46
CA TYR A 41 -5.89 6.84 -27.22
C TYR A 41 -5.04 6.49 -26.01
N HIS A 42 -4.83 7.47 -25.12
CA HIS A 42 -3.92 7.35 -23.99
C HIS A 42 -4.65 7.56 -22.66
N ILE A 43 -4.60 6.56 -21.81
CA ILE A 43 -5.19 6.62 -20.47
C ILE A 43 -4.08 6.60 -19.43
N GLY A 44 -4.06 7.60 -18.54
CA GLY A 44 -3.23 7.60 -17.35
C GLY A 44 -4.01 7.04 -16.16
N ARG A 45 -3.57 5.93 -15.58
CA ARG A 45 -4.15 5.41 -14.33
C ARG A 45 -3.19 5.68 -13.18
N THR A 46 -3.65 6.42 -12.18
CA THR A 46 -2.82 6.80 -11.04
C THR A 46 -3.66 7.18 -9.82
N MET A 47 -2.99 7.36 -8.69
CA MET A 47 -3.56 7.93 -7.48
C MET A 47 -2.51 8.78 -6.78
N PHE A 48 -2.96 9.68 -5.90
CA PHE A 48 -2.10 10.45 -5.03
C PHE A 48 -2.76 10.61 -3.67
N GLU A 49 -2.02 10.37 -2.60
CA GLU A 49 -2.60 10.23 -1.26
C GLU A 49 -2.93 11.58 -0.60
N THR A 50 -2.33 12.67 -1.07
CA THR A 50 -2.55 14.01 -0.49
C THR A 50 -3.51 14.85 -1.33
N ASP A 51 -3.97 15.98 -0.78
CA ASP A 51 -4.91 16.90 -1.43
C ASP A 51 -4.27 17.85 -2.47
N ARG A 52 -2.94 17.78 -2.64
CA ARG A 52 -2.17 18.58 -3.59
C ARG A 52 -1.27 17.71 -4.43
N LEU A 53 -1.31 17.92 -5.75
CA LEU A 53 -0.41 17.25 -6.67
C LEU A 53 0.87 18.06 -6.92
N PRO A 54 2.00 17.39 -7.18
CA PRO A 54 3.18 18.05 -7.75
C PRO A 54 2.83 18.66 -9.12
N VAL A 55 3.42 19.84 -9.41
CA VAL A 55 3.11 20.59 -10.64
C VAL A 55 3.36 19.76 -11.91
N ASN A 56 4.46 19.03 -11.96
CA ASN A 56 4.82 18.18 -13.10
C ASN A 56 3.82 17.04 -13.38
N TRP A 57 3.02 16.62 -12.36
CA TRP A 57 1.98 15.64 -12.58
C TRP A 57 0.81 16.23 -13.36
N VAL A 58 0.47 17.50 -13.11
CA VAL A 58 -0.66 18.19 -13.76
C VAL A 58 -0.45 18.26 -15.26
N GLU A 59 0.75 18.67 -15.69
CA GLU A 59 1.10 18.77 -17.10
C GLU A 59 0.98 17.42 -17.82
N ASN A 60 1.58 16.38 -17.24
CA ASN A 60 1.54 15.04 -17.82
C ASN A 60 0.12 14.45 -17.84
N CYS A 61 -0.68 14.69 -16.79
CA CYS A 61 -2.09 14.30 -16.77
C CYS A 61 -2.87 14.97 -17.90
N ASN A 62 -2.65 16.25 -18.14
CA ASN A 62 -3.36 17.00 -19.17
C ASN A 62 -2.93 16.61 -20.61
N GLN A 63 -1.81 15.92 -20.78
CA GLN A 63 -1.42 15.34 -22.06
C GLN A 63 -2.16 14.05 -22.40
N MET A 64 -2.71 13.34 -21.40
CA MET A 64 -3.48 12.13 -21.62
C MET A 64 -4.89 12.44 -22.12
N ASP A 65 -5.54 11.49 -22.79
CA ASP A 65 -6.93 11.63 -23.23
C ASP A 65 -7.91 11.42 -22.05
N GLU A 66 -7.59 10.46 -21.16
CA GLU A 66 -8.30 10.25 -19.91
C GLU A 66 -7.34 10.02 -18.74
N ILE A 67 -7.79 10.37 -17.53
CA ILE A 67 -7.11 10.08 -16.27
C ILE A 67 -8.05 9.27 -15.38
N TRP A 68 -7.67 8.04 -15.09
CA TRP A 68 -8.39 7.15 -14.20
C TRP A 68 -7.84 7.26 -12.78
N VAL A 69 -8.70 7.66 -11.86
CA VAL A 69 -8.38 7.78 -10.44
C VAL A 69 -9.30 6.88 -9.60
N PRO A 70 -8.84 6.33 -8.45
CA PRO A 70 -9.62 5.34 -7.71
C PRO A 70 -10.79 5.89 -6.91
N SER A 71 -10.85 7.21 -6.67
CA SER A 71 -11.85 7.79 -5.78
C SER A 71 -12.26 9.21 -6.16
N TRP A 72 -13.42 9.63 -5.67
CA TRP A 72 -13.88 11.02 -5.78
C TRP A 72 -12.96 12.01 -5.05
N PHE A 73 -12.25 11.57 -4.00
CA PHE A 73 -11.21 12.39 -3.36
C PHE A 73 -10.12 12.74 -4.38
N ASN A 74 -9.57 11.73 -5.07
CA ASN A 74 -8.55 11.97 -6.09
C ASN A 74 -9.09 12.80 -7.26
N ALA A 75 -10.31 12.56 -7.74
CA ALA A 75 -10.88 13.38 -8.81
C ALA A 75 -10.95 14.85 -8.39
N LYS A 76 -11.34 15.15 -7.14
CA LYS A 76 -11.41 16.51 -6.61
C LYS A 76 -10.01 17.11 -6.41
N SER A 77 -9.04 16.38 -5.85
CA SER A 77 -7.68 16.89 -5.63
C SER A 77 -6.95 17.16 -6.93
N PHE A 78 -7.08 16.26 -7.93
CA PHE A 78 -6.52 16.43 -9.27
C PHE A 78 -7.12 17.66 -9.98
N ALA A 79 -8.45 17.80 -9.96
CA ALA A 79 -9.12 18.96 -10.56
C ALA A 79 -8.72 20.28 -9.89
N ARG A 80 -8.57 20.31 -8.56
CA ARG A 80 -8.10 21.50 -7.82
C ARG A 80 -6.66 21.87 -8.18
N ALA A 81 -5.83 20.86 -8.47
CA ALA A 81 -4.44 21.08 -8.87
C ALA A 81 -4.31 21.60 -10.32
N GLY A 82 -5.37 21.53 -11.14
CA GLY A 82 -5.36 22.01 -12.53
C GLY A 82 -5.48 20.94 -13.61
N VAL A 83 -5.75 19.68 -13.22
CA VAL A 83 -6.09 18.65 -14.22
C VAL A 83 -7.50 18.91 -14.76
N GLU A 84 -7.66 18.85 -16.09
CA GLU A 84 -8.93 19.05 -16.78
C GLU A 84 -10.00 18.06 -16.28
N ARG A 85 -11.13 18.60 -15.77
CA ARG A 85 -12.20 17.78 -15.19
C ARG A 85 -12.82 16.79 -16.17
N SER A 86 -12.89 17.15 -17.45
CA SER A 86 -13.44 16.31 -18.52
C SER A 86 -12.68 15.00 -18.69
N LYS A 87 -11.38 15.02 -18.42
CA LYS A 87 -10.48 13.87 -18.53
C LYS A 87 -10.55 12.94 -17.32
N LEU A 88 -11.02 13.42 -16.17
CA LEU A 88 -11.04 12.65 -14.93
C LEU A 88 -12.19 11.65 -14.89
N LYS A 89 -11.85 10.37 -14.73
CA LYS A 89 -12.81 9.26 -14.54
C LYS A 89 -12.52 8.56 -13.22
N VAL A 90 -13.57 8.33 -12.43
CA VAL A 90 -13.43 7.57 -11.18
C VAL A 90 -13.61 6.09 -11.48
N ILE A 91 -12.51 5.35 -11.44
CA ILE A 91 -12.48 3.89 -11.66
C ILE A 91 -11.86 3.26 -10.40
N PRO A 92 -12.67 2.77 -9.45
CA PRO A 92 -12.18 2.16 -8.22
C PRO A 92 -11.26 0.96 -8.48
N GLY A 93 -10.42 0.63 -7.49
CA GLY A 93 -9.70 -0.64 -7.47
C GLY A 93 -10.69 -1.80 -7.29
N SER A 94 -10.41 -2.92 -7.95
CA SER A 94 -11.14 -4.16 -7.74
C SER A 94 -10.52 -4.97 -6.59
N VAL A 95 -11.34 -5.74 -5.91
CA VAL A 95 -10.94 -6.75 -4.92
C VAL A 95 -11.56 -8.08 -5.29
N ASP A 96 -10.85 -9.17 -5.09
CA ASP A 96 -11.41 -10.50 -5.22
C ASP A 96 -12.26 -10.81 -3.99
N SER A 97 -13.58 -10.65 -4.13
CA SER A 97 -14.53 -10.86 -3.04
C SER A 97 -14.65 -12.34 -2.60
N GLY A 98 -14.24 -13.28 -3.45
CA GLY A 98 -14.20 -14.70 -3.07
C GLY A 98 -12.97 -15.02 -2.20
N LEU A 99 -11.84 -14.36 -2.47
CA LEU A 99 -10.63 -14.50 -1.65
C LEU A 99 -10.75 -13.74 -0.32
N PHE A 100 -11.35 -12.55 -0.35
CA PHE A 100 -11.49 -11.68 0.83
C PHE A 100 -12.89 -11.81 1.47
N ASP A 101 -13.43 -13.03 1.50
CA ASP A 101 -14.69 -13.36 2.16
C ASP A 101 -14.41 -13.88 3.57
N PRO A 102 -14.76 -13.13 4.64
CA PRO A 102 -14.50 -13.54 6.01
C PRO A 102 -15.26 -14.80 6.43
N GLU A 103 -16.37 -15.14 5.76
CA GLU A 103 -17.16 -16.34 6.07
C GLU A 103 -16.54 -17.61 5.47
N ASN A 104 -15.80 -17.49 4.37
CA ASN A 104 -15.18 -18.59 3.64
C ASN A 104 -13.66 -18.64 3.75
N THR A 105 -13.06 -17.71 4.51
CA THR A 105 -11.60 -17.66 4.67
C THR A 105 -11.18 -18.40 5.94
N GLN A 106 -10.19 -19.30 5.80
CA GLN A 106 -9.59 -19.96 6.94
C GLN A 106 -8.82 -18.95 7.80
N LEU A 107 -9.11 -18.97 9.11
CA LEU A 107 -8.44 -18.09 10.06
C LEU A 107 -6.93 -18.37 10.10
N PHE A 108 -6.13 -17.34 10.02
CA PHE A 108 -4.70 -17.44 10.25
C PHE A 108 -4.44 -17.65 11.75
N PRO A 109 -3.72 -18.71 12.14
CA PRO A 109 -3.42 -18.96 13.54
C PRO A 109 -2.41 -17.92 14.05
N LEU A 110 -2.84 -17.03 14.93
CA LEU A 110 -1.95 -16.08 15.58
C LEU A 110 -1.04 -16.81 16.58
N PRO A 111 0.27 -16.55 16.62
CA PRO A 111 1.14 -17.10 17.65
C PRO A 111 0.81 -16.45 19.00
N ASN A 112 0.62 -17.28 20.05
CA ASN A 112 0.34 -16.86 21.42
C ASN A 112 -0.74 -15.76 21.53
N PRO A 113 -2.01 -16.02 21.12
CA PRO A 113 -3.03 -15.00 21.16
C PRO A 113 -3.35 -14.55 22.60
N ALA A 114 -3.65 -13.28 22.76
CA ALA A 114 -4.15 -12.67 24.00
C ALA A 114 -5.69 -12.66 23.98
N GLY A 115 -6.31 -12.24 25.08
CA GLY A 115 -7.76 -12.05 25.15
C GLY A 115 -8.27 -11.04 24.13
N TYR A 116 -7.48 -10.01 23.82
CA TYR A 116 -7.76 -9.09 22.70
C TYR A 116 -6.52 -8.89 21.81
N ASN A 117 -6.70 -9.01 20.50
CA ASN A 117 -5.62 -8.97 19.54
C ASN A 117 -5.82 -7.85 18.52
N PHE A 118 -4.89 -6.90 18.49
CA PHE A 118 -4.80 -5.87 17.47
C PHE A 118 -3.94 -6.37 16.32
N LEU A 119 -4.34 -6.11 15.06
CA LEU A 119 -3.54 -6.38 13.87
C LEU A 119 -3.32 -5.10 13.09
N SER A 120 -2.06 -4.82 12.75
CA SER A 120 -1.71 -3.74 11.83
C SER A 120 -0.82 -4.28 10.72
N VAL A 121 -1.19 -3.98 9.46
CA VAL A 121 -0.51 -4.46 8.24
C VAL A 121 0.01 -3.29 7.44
N PHE A 122 1.33 -3.13 7.36
CA PHE A 122 1.95 -2.01 6.64
C PHE A 122 3.43 -2.30 6.30
N GLU A 123 3.97 -1.58 5.33
CA GLU A 123 5.41 -1.47 5.13
C GLU A 123 6.00 -0.54 6.18
N TRP A 124 7.12 -0.91 6.81
CA TRP A 124 7.77 -0.10 7.83
C TRP A 124 8.39 1.16 7.24
N SER A 125 7.59 2.19 7.13
CA SER A 125 8.01 3.51 6.66
C SER A 125 7.34 4.61 7.50
N SER A 126 7.98 5.78 7.64
CA SER A 126 7.45 6.90 8.43
C SER A 126 6.08 7.38 7.93
N ARG A 127 5.82 7.28 6.63
CA ARG A 127 4.53 7.63 6.03
C ARG A 127 3.36 6.80 6.56
N LYS A 128 3.63 5.59 7.03
CA LYS A 128 2.59 4.67 7.55
C LYS A 128 2.25 4.93 9.03
N GLY A 129 2.97 5.84 9.70
CA GLY A 129 2.67 6.27 11.07
C GLY A 129 2.86 5.18 12.12
N TRP A 130 3.86 4.31 11.93
CA TRP A 130 4.18 3.26 12.90
C TRP A 130 4.50 3.83 14.29
N ASP A 131 5.10 5.00 14.35
CA ASP A 131 5.42 5.75 15.55
C ASP A 131 4.16 6.20 16.30
N VAL A 132 3.16 6.68 15.58
CA VAL A 132 1.85 7.07 16.17
C VAL A 132 1.13 5.84 16.71
N LEU A 133 1.11 4.73 15.96
CA LEU A 133 0.53 3.46 16.40
C LEU A 133 1.19 2.96 17.68
N LEU A 134 2.52 2.89 17.69
CA LEU A 134 3.28 2.44 18.86
C LEU A 134 3.10 3.38 20.06
N ALA A 135 3.12 4.71 19.84
CA ALA A 135 2.90 5.66 20.91
C ALA A 135 1.52 5.50 21.54
N ALA A 136 0.48 5.30 20.76
CA ALA A 136 -0.88 5.09 21.24
C ALA A 136 -0.98 3.78 22.03
N TYR A 137 -0.53 2.66 21.45
CA TYR A 137 -0.59 1.35 22.07
C TYR A 137 0.23 1.26 23.38
N LEU A 138 1.47 1.75 23.35
CA LEU A 138 2.37 1.71 24.50
C LEU A 138 1.96 2.68 25.63
N ARG A 139 1.17 3.69 25.37
CA ARG A 139 0.63 4.59 26.41
C ARG A 139 -0.63 4.05 27.04
N GLU A 140 -1.49 3.42 26.26
CA GLU A 140 -2.77 2.89 26.72
C GLU A 140 -2.59 1.61 27.54
N PHE A 141 -1.82 0.64 27.05
CA PHE A 141 -1.70 -0.69 27.63
C PHE A 141 -0.39 -0.90 28.40
N SER A 142 -0.40 -1.85 29.33
CA SER A 142 0.73 -2.32 30.14
C SER A 142 0.96 -3.82 29.94
N ALA A 143 1.97 -4.38 30.59
CA ALA A 143 2.24 -5.82 30.59
C ALA A 143 1.15 -6.65 31.30
N ASP A 144 0.37 -6.00 32.20
CA ASP A 144 -0.71 -6.66 32.95
C ASP A 144 -2.01 -6.79 32.14
N ASP A 145 -2.11 -6.10 31.01
CA ASP A 145 -3.28 -6.14 30.15
C ASP A 145 -3.22 -7.38 29.22
N ASP A 146 -4.32 -8.12 29.12
CA ASP A 146 -4.44 -9.29 28.26
C ASP A 146 -4.68 -8.87 26.80
N VAL A 147 -3.71 -8.14 26.24
CA VAL A 147 -3.74 -7.64 24.86
C VAL A 147 -2.44 -7.98 24.12
N CYS A 148 -2.52 -8.05 22.79
CA CYS A 148 -1.35 -8.18 21.95
C CYS A 148 -1.49 -7.36 20.65
N LEU A 149 -0.44 -6.61 20.28
CA LEU A 149 -0.35 -5.93 19.00
C LEU A 149 0.47 -6.77 18.04
N TYR A 150 -0.17 -7.31 17.00
CA TYR A 150 0.49 -7.99 15.90
C TYR A 150 0.83 -6.99 14.80
N LEU A 151 2.11 -6.92 14.46
CA LEU A 151 2.61 -6.09 13.36
C LEU A 151 3.00 -6.98 12.18
N ARG A 152 2.15 -7.04 11.17
CA ARG A 152 2.46 -7.66 9.89
C ARG A 152 3.18 -6.64 9.02
N THR A 153 4.51 -6.70 9.00
CA THR A 153 5.32 -5.66 8.36
C THR A 153 6.58 -6.23 7.70
N HIS A 154 7.18 -5.45 6.82
CA HIS A 154 8.47 -5.75 6.21
C HIS A 154 9.33 -4.48 6.14
N LEU A 155 10.63 -4.67 6.10
CA LEU A 155 11.63 -3.62 5.89
C LEU A 155 12.08 -3.65 4.44
N PHE A 156 11.87 -2.56 3.72
CA PHE A 156 12.38 -2.44 2.36
C PHE A 156 13.92 -2.50 2.34
N GLY A 157 14.49 -3.31 1.44
CA GLY A 157 15.95 -3.43 1.28
C GLY A 157 16.66 -4.34 2.29
N HIS A 158 15.92 -5.01 3.19
CA HIS A 158 16.49 -5.96 4.16
C HIS A 158 15.95 -7.38 3.93
N PRO A 159 16.79 -8.42 4.10
CA PRO A 159 16.33 -9.80 4.10
C PRO A 159 15.30 -10.05 5.20
N VAL A 160 14.35 -10.95 4.93
CA VAL A 160 13.25 -11.28 5.86
C VAL A 160 13.77 -11.79 7.20
N GLN A 161 14.85 -12.58 7.19
CA GLN A 161 15.45 -13.17 8.38
C GLN A 161 16.00 -12.11 9.35
N ASP A 162 16.51 -10.99 8.85
CA ASP A 162 17.09 -9.92 9.66
C ASP A 162 16.05 -8.90 10.12
N ALA A 163 14.93 -8.84 9.41
CA ALA A 163 13.89 -7.83 9.61
C ALA A 163 13.31 -7.85 11.03
N SER A 164 13.06 -9.03 11.60
CA SER A 164 12.48 -9.18 12.94
C SER A 164 13.37 -8.59 14.03
N GLU A 165 14.67 -8.87 13.98
CA GLU A 165 15.63 -8.35 14.98
C GLU A 165 15.77 -6.83 14.89
N ILE A 166 15.93 -6.33 13.66
CA ILE A 166 16.03 -4.88 13.40
C ILE A 166 14.75 -4.16 13.88
N LEU A 167 13.58 -4.73 13.61
CA LEU A 167 12.31 -4.13 14.00
C LEU A 167 12.11 -4.14 15.51
N ARG A 168 12.47 -5.25 16.21
CA ARG A 168 12.44 -5.31 17.68
C ARG A 168 13.29 -4.21 18.28
N HIS A 169 14.53 -4.07 17.81
CA HIS A 169 15.42 -3.02 18.29
C HIS A 169 14.85 -1.60 18.05
N LYS A 170 14.28 -1.34 16.87
CA LYS A 170 13.64 -0.05 16.57
C LYS A 170 12.45 0.24 17.49
N ILE A 171 11.62 -0.76 17.79
CA ILE A 171 10.48 -0.63 18.70
C ILE A 171 10.96 -0.34 20.12
N GLU A 172 11.98 -1.04 20.62
CA GLU A 172 12.55 -0.84 21.93
C GLU A 172 13.18 0.56 22.08
N GLU A 173 13.95 1.00 21.09
CA GLU A 173 14.54 2.34 21.08
C GLU A 173 13.43 3.42 21.09
N TYR A 174 12.41 3.23 20.27
CA TYR A 174 11.29 4.17 20.24
C TYR A 174 10.54 4.20 21.60
N ALA A 175 10.28 3.04 22.20
CA ALA A 175 9.63 2.95 23.51
C ALA A 175 10.40 3.71 24.59
N LYS A 176 11.74 3.68 24.60
CA LYS A 176 12.59 4.46 25.51
C LYS A 176 12.35 5.97 25.35
N THR A 177 12.12 6.45 24.14
CA THR A 177 11.86 7.88 23.88
C THR A 177 10.56 8.38 24.49
N LEU A 178 9.57 7.48 24.67
CA LEU A 178 8.26 7.82 25.19
C LEU A 178 8.24 8.09 26.71
N LYS A 179 9.29 7.72 27.44
CA LYS A 179 9.46 7.95 28.90
C LYS A 179 8.24 7.52 29.73
N LEU A 180 7.74 6.31 29.47
CA LEU A 180 6.46 5.83 30.02
C LEU A 180 6.46 5.60 31.53
N GLY A 181 7.61 5.71 32.21
CA GLY A 181 7.72 5.54 33.68
C GLY A 181 7.52 4.12 34.20
N ARG A 182 7.35 3.15 33.31
CA ARG A 182 7.18 1.71 33.59
C ARG A 182 8.27 0.88 32.91
N LYS A 183 8.62 -0.26 33.55
CA LYS A 183 9.67 -1.17 33.02
C LYS A 183 9.12 -2.15 31.99
N ASP A 184 7.88 -2.62 32.19
CA ASP A 184 7.30 -3.69 31.40
C ASP A 184 6.33 -3.11 30.39
N LEU A 185 6.54 -3.49 29.13
CA LEU A 185 5.74 -3.04 27.98
C LEU A 185 4.67 -4.09 27.65
N PRO A 186 3.51 -3.67 27.08
CA PRO A 186 2.52 -4.61 26.58
C PRO A 186 3.07 -5.43 25.42
N ARG A 187 2.45 -6.56 25.17
CA ARG A 187 2.93 -7.54 24.16
C ARG A 187 2.83 -6.99 22.73
N ILE A 188 3.93 -7.12 22.00
CA ILE A 188 4.01 -6.84 20.57
C ILE A 188 4.63 -8.06 19.86
N GLU A 189 3.92 -8.59 18.88
CA GLU A 189 4.38 -9.70 18.06
C GLU A 189 4.64 -9.25 16.62
N LEU A 190 5.77 -9.64 16.07
CA LEU A 190 6.17 -9.33 14.70
C LEU A 190 5.87 -10.52 13.78
N LEU A 191 5.10 -10.29 12.73
CA LEU A 191 4.78 -11.25 11.69
C LEU A 191 5.55 -10.83 10.41
N THR A 192 6.83 -11.16 10.32
CA THR A 192 7.70 -10.77 9.21
C THR A 192 7.87 -11.86 8.15
N GLU A 193 7.45 -13.10 8.44
CA GLU A 193 7.56 -14.22 7.50
C GLU A 193 6.69 -14.00 6.27
N GLN A 194 7.14 -14.51 5.11
CA GLN A 194 6.29 -14.57 3.93
C GLN A 194 5.16 -15.56 4.19
N LEU A 195 3.91 -15.09 4.08
CA LEU A 195 2.77 -15.98 4.07
C LEU A 195 2.79 -16.80 2.77
N PRO A 196 2.43 -18.09 2.82
CA PRO A 196 2.25 -18.88 1.60
C PRO A 196 1.17 -18.19 0.73
N MET A 197 1.48 -18.07 -0.56
CA MET A 197 0.53 -17.58 -1.57
C MET A 197 -0.50 -18.67 -1.90
#